data_12dfe9a5bc63c07a8e67a8883904721e
#
_entry.id   12dfe9a5bc63c07a8e67a8883904721e
#
_cell.length_a   1.000
_cell.length_b   1.000
_cell.length_c   1.000
_cell.angle_alpha   90.00
_cell.angle_beta   90.00
_cell.angle_gamma   90.00
#
_symmetry.space_group_name_H-M   'P 1'
#
loop_
_entity.id
_entity.type
_entity.pdbx_description
1 polymer ?
#
loop_
_entity_poly.entity_id
_entity_poly.type
_entity_poly.pdbx_seq_one_letter_code
_entity_poly.pdbx_strand_id
1 'polypeptide(L)'
;MNQTERIYRIEQLLHENRFVSFRQMQEAVEVSRATLKRDLQYLRDRLNAPIIYDREGSAGGGYRFEPPERHAPRHQLPGLWFNASEIHALLTMQNLLEEVQPGLLGPHIAPLLTRLHSLLGSQDNAPEEVTRRIRILHSARRLGNLQHFECIASALLKRQRLKIAHYNRRQNEETTREVSPQRLVYYRDNWYLDAWCHLRREIRSFAVDAVQRAELIDHKAHEVSRQKLDAVLGAGYGIFSGSQVQWALLRFSAQQARWVASEQWHPKQKTRMDDEGRYLLEIPYTQPTELLMDILRHGQGVEVLSPASLRNAVQQTLANALAQYTADNHTA
;
A
#
# COMPACT_ATOMS: atom_id res chain seq x y z
N MET A 1 7.08 33.14 0.56
CA MET A 1 6.96 32.27 -0.64
C MET A 1 8.19 32.43 -1.50
N ASN A 2 8.85 31.34 -1.92
CA ASN A 2 9.95 31.41 -2.88
C ASN A 2 9.43 31.65 -4.31
N GLN A 3 10.32 31.90 -5.30
CA GLN A 3 9.91 32.23 -6.67
C GLN A 3 9.15 31.06 -7.33
N THR A 4 9.60 29.83 -7.10
CA THR A 4 9.00 28.61 -7.65
C THR A 4 7.56 28.40 -7.14
N GLU A 5 7.34 28.56 -5.85
CA GLU A 5 6.00 28.48 -5.24
C GLU A 5 5.04 29.53 -5.81
N ARG A 6 5.54 30.75 -6.01
CA ARG A 6 4.70 31.82 -6.59
C ARG A 6 4.30 31.51 -8.02
N ILE A 7 5.27 31.07 -8.85
CA ILE A 7 5.01 30.68 -10.23
C ILE A 7 3.98 29.57 -10.32
N TYR A 8 4.13 28.54 -9.51
CA TYR A 8 3.16 27.45 -9.41
C TYR A 8 1.76 27.94 -8.99
N ARG A 9 1.71 28.77 -7.96
CA ARG A 9 0.44 29.33 -7.47
C ARG A 9 -0.27 30.20 -8.51
N ILE A 10 0.49 30.99 -9.28
CA ILE A 10 -0.05 31.78 -10.37
C ILE A 10 -0.61 30.87 -11.47
N GLU A 11 0.11 29.82 -11.85
CA GLU A 11 -0.34 28.88 -12.86
C GLU A 11 -1.61 28.15 -12.41
N GLN A 12 -1.66 27.67 -11.17
CA GLN A 12 -2.84 27.02 -10.60
C GLN A 12 -4.07 27.93 -10.66
N LEU A 13 -3.92 29.19 -10.24
CA LEU A 13 -5.00 30.18 -10.32
C LEU A 13 -5.50 30.38 -11.74
N LEU A 14 -4.60 30.41 -12.73
CA LEU A 14 -4.96 30.57 -14.15
C LEU A 14 -5.62 29.31 -14.74
N HIS A 15 -5.35 28.11 -14.18
CA HIS A 15 -6.03 26.87 -14.58
C HIS A 15 -7.40 26.69 -13.93
N GLU A 16 -7.52 27.10 -12.68
CA GLU A 16 -8.78 26.97 -11.92
C GLU A 16 -9.83 28.01 -12.33
N ASN A 17 -9.39 29.14 -12.81
CA ASN A 17 -10.28 30.26 -13.10
C ASN A 17 -10.22 30.66 -14.59
N ARG A 18 -11.40 31.00 -15.14
CA ARG A 18 -11.48 31.51 -16.51
C ARG A 18 -10.73 32.82 -16.71
N PHE A 19 -10.71 33.67 -15.69
CA PHE A 19 -9.98 34.96 -15.65
C PHE A 19 -9.51 35.23 -14.24
N VAL A 20 -8.29 35.77 -14.10
CA VAL A 20 -7.71 36.16 -12.81
C VAL A 20 -7.22 37.60 -12.91
N SER A 21 -7.77 38.47 -12.07
CA SER A 21 -7.31 39.86 -12.01
C SER A 21 -5.90 39.96 -11.41
N PHE A 22 -5.18 41.03 -11.76
CA PHE A 22 -3.85 41.28 -11.19
C PHE A 22 -3.88 41.33 -9.65
N ARG A 23 -4.96 41.91 -9.10
CA ARG A 23 -5.17 42.02 -7.66
C ARG A 23 -5.36 40.66 -6.99
N GLN A 24 -6.18 39.79 -7.55
CA GLN A 24 -6.37 38.43 -7.07
C GLN A 24 -5.06 37.62 -7.05
N MET A 25 -4.27 37.71 -8.13
CA MET A 25 -2.95 37.07 -8.14
C MET A 25 -2.03 37.63 -7.06
N GLN A 26 -2.00 38.98 -6.92
CA GLN A 26 -1.14 39.64 -5.93
C GLN A 26 -1.51 39.25 -4.50
N GLU A 27 -2.80 39.18 -4.19
CA GLU A 27 -3.30 38.72 -2.89
C GLU A 27 -2.96 37.25 -2.63
N ALA A 28 -3.09 36.38 -3.64
CA ALA A 28 -2.83 34.94 -3.51
C ALA A 28 -1.36 34.58 -3.33
N VAL A 29 -0.43 35.39 -3.87
CA VAL A 29 1.03 35.14 -3.76
C VAL A 29 1.72 36.07 -2.76
N GLU A 30 0.97 37.01 -2.14
CA GLU A 30 1.40 37.92 -1.08
C GLU A 30 2.70 38.70 -1.40
N VAL A 31 2.80 39.26 -2.61
CA VAL A 31 4.01 39.97 -3.04
C VAL A 31 3.75 41.40 -3.56
N SER A 32 4.81 42.14 -3.72
CA SER A 32 4.74 43.46 -4.33
C SER A 32 4.33 43.40 -5.80
N ARG A 33 3.71 44.47 -6.27
CA ARG A 33 3.31 44.62 -7.70
C ARG A 33 4.50 44.42 -8.66
N ALA A 34 5.70 44.88 -8.28
CA ALA A 34 6.90 44.73 -9.08
C ALA A 34 7.35 43.25 -9.16
N THR A 35 7.25 42.54 -8.07
CA THR A 35 7.58 41.09 -8.01
C THR A 35 6.63 40.29 -8.87
N LEU A 36 5.31 40.50 -8.73
CA LEU A 36 4.32 39.78 -9.54
C LEU A 36 4.50 40.05 -11.06
N LYS A 37 4.81 41.27 -11.46
CA LYS A 37 5.11 41.56 -12.86
C LYS A 37 6.31 40.79 -13.38
N ARG A 38 7.40 40.68 -12.58
CA ARG A 38 8.57 39.89 -12.93
C ARG A 38 8.28 38.40 -13.04
N ASP A 39 7.47 37.88 -12.14
CA ASP A 39 7.04 36.48 -12.15
C ASP A 39 6.17 36.16 -13.38
N LEU A 40 5.23 37.04 -13.75
CA LEU A 40 4.43 36.91 -14.98
C LEU A 40 5.29 37.01 -16.26
N GLN A 41 6.29 37.89 -16.26
CA GLN A 41 7.23 37.99 -17.36
C GLN A 41 8.10 36.73 -17.47
N TYR A 42 8.59 36.21 -16.36
CA TYR A 42 9.34 34.94 -16.32
C TYR A 42 8.54 33.77 -16.85
N LEU A 43 7.25 33.67 -16.45
CA LEU A 43 6.34 32.64 -16.97
C LEU A 43 6.23 32.70 -18.50
N ARG A 44 6.08 33.92 -19.07
CA ARG A 44 5.97 34.11 -20.53
C ARG A 44 7.26 33.82 -21.26
N ASP A 45 8.36 34.47 -20.81
CA ASP A 45 9.61 34.53 -21.56
C ASP A 45 10.51 33.31 -21.39
N ARG A 46 10.44 32.67 -20.21
CA ARG A 46 11.31 31.52 -19.89
C ARG A 46 10.59 30.19 -19.89
N LEU A 47 9.32 30.20 -19.53
CA LEU A 47 8.52 28.98 -19.42
C LEU A 47 7.49 28.85 -20.55
N ASN A 48 7.52 29.78 -21.52
CA ASN A 48 6.63 29.83 -22.70
C ASN A 48 5.13 29.70 -22.33
N ALA A 49 4.75 30.22 -21.17
CA ALA A 49 3.36 30.17 -20.72
C ALA A 49 2.51 31.14 -21.57
N PRO A 50 1.49 30.68 -22.29
CA PRO A 50 0.67 31.51 -23.16
C PRO A 50 -0.33 32.35 -22.36
N ILE A 51 0.17 33.21 -21.49
CA ILE A 51 -0.63 34.08 -20.62
C ILE A 51 -0.94 35.38 -21.36
N ILE A 52 -2.21 35.61 -21.62
CA ILE A 52 -2.71 36.84 -22.24
C ILE A 52 -3.50 37.66 -21.21
N TYR A 53 -3.55 38.98 -21.45
CA TYR A 53 -4.43 39.89 -20.72
C TYR A 53 -5.65 40.17 -21.58
N ASP A 54 -6.81 39.79 -21.08
CA ASP A 54 -8.08 39.98 -21.76
C ASP A 54 -8.84 41.14 -21.10
N ARG A 55 -9.20 42.13 -21.91
CA ARG A 55 -9.93 43.33 -21.46
C ARG A 55 -11.44 43.10 -21.30
N GLU A 56 -11.98 42.08 -21.96
CA GLU A 56 -13.40 41.74 -21.93
C GLU A 56 -13.75 40.82 -20.73
N GLY A 57 -12.81 40.41 -19.92
CA GLY A 57 -13.03 39.63 -18.69
C GLY A 57 -13.86 40.48 -17.69
N SER A 58 -14.74 39.83 -16.94
CA SER A 58 -15.64 40.43 -15.97
C SER A 58 -14.98 41.51 -15.08
N ALA A 59 -15.56 42.72 -15.03
CA ALA A 59 -15.21 43.82 -14.13
C ALA A 59 -13.77 44.40 -14.26
N GLY A 60 -13.28 44.62 -15.48
CA GLY A 60 -12.07 45.45 -15.65
C GLY A 60 -10.82 44.73 -16.22
N GLY A 61 -11.00 43.59 -16.80
CA GLY A 61 -9.91 42.79 -17.44
C GLY A 61 -9.21 41.83 -16.50
N GLY A 62 -8.62 40.76 -17.06
CA GLY A 62 -7.94 39.73 -16.33
C GLY A 62 -6.93 38.96 -17.18
N TYR A 63 -6.10 38.20 -16.51
CA TYR A 63 -5.17 37.28 -17.14
C TYR A 63 -5.81 35.91 -17.30
N ARG A 64 -5.50 35.24 -18.38
CA ARG A 64 -5.89 33.86 -18.65
C ARG A 64 -4.87 33.20 -19.56
N PHE A 65 -4.92 31.89 -19.64
CA PHE A 65 -4.21 31.20 -20.72
C PHE A 65 -4.92 31.42 -22.05
N GLU A 66 -4.14 31.58 -23.11
CA GLU A 66 -4.65 31.54 -24.47
C GLU A 66 -5.27 30.16 -24.74
N PRO A 67 -6.49 30.10 -25.33
CA PRO A 67 -7.07 28.81 -25.65
C PRO A 67 -6.14 28.03 -26.57
N PRO A 68 -5.87 26.74 -26.29
CA PRO A 68 -5.06 25.91 -27.17
C PRO A 68 -5.74 25.77 -28.54
N GLU A 69 -4.94 25.74 -29.60
CA GLU A 69 -5.44 25.36 -30.92
C GLU A 69 -6.16 24.00 -30.85
N ARG A 70 -7.13 23.79 -31.76
CA ARG A 70 -7.88 22.54 -31.79
C ARG A 70 -6.91 21.35 -31.83
N HIS A 71 -6.94 20.50 -30.77
CA HIS A 71 -6.08 19.34 -30.52
C HIS A 71 -4.70 19.58 -29.89
N ALA A 72 -4.33 20.82 -29.55
CA ALA A 72 -3.11 21.05 -28.75
C ALA A 72 -3.35 20.74 -27.25
N PRO A 73 -2.38 20.11 -26.56
CA PRO A 73 -2.50 19.92 -25.10
C PRO A 73 -2.52 21.27 -24.39
N ARG A 74 -3.21 21.33 -23.26
CA ARG A 74 -3.15 22.53 -22.39
C ARG A 74 -1.73 22.79 -21.95
N HIS A 75 -1.36 24.07 -21.86
CA HIS A 75 -0.05 24.44 -21.32
C HIS A 75 0.11 23.89 -19.92
N GLN A 76 1.27 23.27 -19.67
CA GLN A 76 1.71 22.82 -18.36
C GLN A 76 3.15 23.31 -18.19
N LEU A 77 3.49 23.77 -16.99
CA LEU A 77 4.85 24.15 -16.69
C LEU A 77 5.81 22.98 -16.97
N PRO A 78 6.94 23.22 -17.67
CA PRO A 78 7.91 22.17 -17.90
C PRO A 78 8.59 21.76 -16.58
N GLY A 79 8.33 20.56 -16.12
CA GLY A 79 8.94 20.00 -14.92
C GLY A 79 7.95 19.61 -13.84
N LEU A 80 8.47 19.03 -12.76
CA LEU A 80 7.70 18.70 -11.57
C LEU A 80 7.74 19.93 -10.64
N TRP A 81 6.59 20.54 -10.46
CA TRP A 81 6.43 21.70 -9.58
C TRP A 81 5.71 21.27 -8.31
N PHE A 82 6.47 21.18 -7.22
CA PHE A 82 5.93 20.88 -5.91
C PHE A 82 6.31 21.99 -4.93
N ASN A 83 5.40 22.36 -4.05
CA ASN A 83 5.75 23.19 -2.91
C ASN A 83 6.52 22.38 -1.86
N ALA A 84 7.17 23.03 -0.90
CA ALA A 84 7.97 22.35 0.10
C ALA A 84 7.19 21.28 0.88
N SER A 85 5.92 21.54 1.20
CA SER A 85 5.04 20.61 1.92
C SER A 85 4.71 19.35 1.09
N GLU A 86 4.48 19.52 -0.21
CA GLU A 86 4.23 18.41 -1.13
C GLU A 86 5.49 17.56 -1.32
N ILE A 87 6.67 18.20 -1.41
CA ILE A 87 7.95 17.48 -1.49
C ILE A 87 8.17 16.66 -0.21
N HIS A 88 7.95 17.25 0.96
CA HIS A 88 8.03 16.53 2.23
C HIS A 88 7.07 15.35 2.30
N ALA A 89 5.83 15.52 1.84
CA ALA A 89 4.85 14.44 1.80
C ALA A 89 5.31 13.29 0.87
N LEU A 90 5.83 13.62 -0.32
CA LEU A 90 6.34 12.64 -1.27
C LEU A 90 7.58 11.89 -0.74
N LEU A 91 8.51 12.59 -0.10
CA LEU A 91 9.69 11.98 0.52
C LEU A 91 9.31 11.10 1.73
N THR A 92 8.33 11.54 2.54
CA THR A 92 7.80 10.72 3.64
C THR A 92 7.13 9.46 3.10
N MET A 93 6.31 9.58 2.06
CA MET A 93 5.67 8.43 1.41
C MET A 93 6.73 7.46 0.84
N GLN A 94 7.77 7.97 0.18
CA GLN A 94 8.85 7.16 -0.35
C GLN A 94 9.58 6.40 0.77
N ASN A 95 9.91 7.07 1.89
CA ASN A 95 10.55 6.43 3.03
C ASN A 95 9.68 5.31 3.62
N LEU A 96 8.37 5.55 3.76
CA LEU A 96 7.44 4.52 4.23
C LEU A 96 7.37 3.32 3.26
N LEU A 97 7.38 3.58 1.94
CA LEU A 97 7.42 2.51 0.94
C LEU A 97 8.74 1.74 0.96
N GLU A 98 9.86 2.43 1.16
CA GLU A 98 11.19 1.80 1.28
C GLU A 98 11.28 0.92 2.53
N GLU A 99 10.67 1.33 3.65
CA GLU A 99 10.55 0.52 4.87
C GLU A 99 9.70 -0.73 4.64
N VAL A 100 8.58 -0.60 3.92
CA VAL A 100 7.72 -1.74 3.57
C VAL A 100 8.43 -2.71 2.64
N GLN A 101 9.11 -2.21 1.61
CA GLN A 101 9.80 -3.00 0.61
C GLN A 101 10.99 -2.24 0.02
N PRO A 102 12.22 -2.46 0.55
CA PRO A 102 13.43 -1.87 0.01
C PRO A 102 13.60 -2.18 -1.48
N GLY A 103 13.85 -1.14 -2.27
CA GLY A 103 14.11 -1.27 -3.70
C GLY A 103 12.90 -1.52 -4.59
N LEU A 104 11.67 -1.55 -4.05
CA LEU A 104 10.44 -1.82 -4.81
C LEU A 104 10.27 -0.94 -6.04
N LEU A 105 10.68 0.31 -5.94
CA LEU A 105 10.55 1.32 -7.00
C LEU A 105 11.91 2.00 -7.30
N GLY A 106 13.00 1.52 -6.71
CA GLY A 106 14.31 2.16 -6.72
C GLY A 106 14.76 2.66 -8.09
N PRO A 107 14.87 1.81 -9.13
CA PRO A 107 15.35 2.23 -10.45
C PRO A 107 14.46 3.27 -11.13
N HIS A 108 13.15 3.24 -10.86
CA HIS A 108 12.17 4.15 -11.49
C HIS A 108 12.00 5.46 -10.73
N ILE A 109 12.20 5.44 -9.42
CA ILE A 109 12.00 6.62 -8.56
C ILE A 109 13.30 7.38 -8.28
N ALA A 110 14.46 6.74 -8.35
CA ALA A 110 15.75 7.40 -8.08
C ALA A 110 15.95 8.72 -8.84
N PRO A 111 15.65 8.84 -10.16
CA PRO A 111 15.76 10.11 -10.86
C PRO A 111 14.78 11.18 -10.35
N LEU A 112 13.58 10.77 -9.93
CA LEU A 112 12.59 11.67 -9.36
C LEU A 112 13.02 12.17 -7.99
N LEU A 113 13.52 11.28 -7.14
CA LEU A 113 14.05 11.64 -5.81
C LEU A 113 15.19 12.64 -5.90
N THR A 114 16.15 12.43 -6.79
CA THR A 114 17.23 13.36 -7.02
C THR A 114 16.72 14.76 -7.36
N ARG A 115 15.66 14.85 -8.19
CA ARG A 115 15.02 16.13 -8.50
C ARG A 115 14.29 16.74 -7.30
N LEU A 116 13.53 15.93 -6.55
CA LEU A 116 12.83 16.41 -5.35
C LEU A 116 13.82 16.95 -4.30
N HIS A 117 14.93 16.26 -4.08
CA HIS A 117 16.00 16.71 -3.18
C HIS A 117 16.64 18.03 -3.67
N SER A 118 16.86 18.17 -4.97
CA SER A 118 17.41 19.40 -5.52
C SER A 118 16.47 20.62 -5.41
N LEU A 119 15.16 20.39 -5.35
CA LEU A 119 14.15 21.44 -5.20
C LEU A 119 14.00 21.95 -3.77
N LEU A 120 14.28 21.11 -2.75
CA LEU A 120 14.18 21.50 -1.33
C LEU A 120 15.26 22.51 -0.89
N GLY A 121 16.38 22.61 -1.62
CA GLY A 121 17.50 23.46 -1.19
C GLY A 121 18.19 22.94 0.08
N SER A 122 19.32 23.54 0.44
CA SER A 122 20.18 23.06 1.54
C SER A 122 19.74 23.45 2.96
N GLN A 123 18.60 24.07 3.15
CA GLN A 123 18.25 24.70 4.44
C GLN A 123 17.06 24.13 5.21
N ASP A 124 16.17 23.33 4.61
CA ASP A 124 15.00 22.83 5.32
C ASP A 124 14.94 21.31 5.35
N ASN A 125 15.03 20.77 6.57
CA ASN A 125 14.68 19.42 6.99
C ASN A 125 15.03 18.30 6.00
N ALA A 126 16.28 17.86 6.04
CA ALA A 126 16.75 16.74 5.25
C ALA A 126 15.81 15.53 5.41
N PRO A 127 15.58 14.73 4.34
CA PRO A 127 14.80 13.49 4.39
C PRO A 127 15.24 12.56 5.51
N GLU A 128 16.50 12.63 5.90
CA GLU A 128 17.10 11.93 7.04
C GLU A 128 16.41 12.27 8.37
N GLU A 129 15.90 13.49 8.56
CA GLU A 129 15.19 13.89 9.76
C GLU A 129 13.82 13.22 9.87
N VAL A 130 13.12 13.02 8.75
CA VAL A 130 11.85 12.28 8.71
C VAL A 130 12.10 10.81 9.03
N THR A 131 13.08 10.19 8.37
CA THR A 131 13.45 8.77 8.58
C THR A 131 13.93 8.52 10.02
N ARG A 132 14.59 9.50 10.63
CA ARG A 132 15.04 9.40 12.03
C ARG A 132 13.89 9.44 13.03
N ARG A 133 12.79 10.15 12.71
CA ARG A 133 11.65 10.36 13.62
C ARG A 133 10.48 9.41 13.39
N ILE A 134 10.33 8.88 12.17
CA ILE A 134 9.28 7.94 11.79
C ILE A 134 9.94 6.63 11.38
N ARG A 135 9.69 5.56 12.15
CA ARG A 135 10.27 4.23 11.90
C ARG A 135 9.18 3.17 11.91
N ILE A 136 9.21 2.28 10.93
CA ILE A 136 8.39 1.07 10.92
C ILE A 136 9.25 -0.07 11.48
N LEU A 137 8.82 -0.65 12.59
CA LEU A 137 9.48 -1.80 13.18
C LEU A 137 8.75 -3.07 12.73
N HIS A 138 9.49 -3.93 12.04
CA HIS A 138 8.97 -5.22 11.60
C HIS A 138 9.11 -6.27 12.69
N SER A 139 8.11 -7.14 12.85
CA SER A 139 8.14 -8.26 13.77
C SER A 139 8.30 -9.56 12.99
N ALA A 140 9.43 -10.24 13.16
CA ALA A 140 9.73 -11.52 12.50
C ALA A 140 9.61 -11.50 10.97
N ARG A 141 10.06 -10.39 10.34
CA ARG A 141 10.12 -10.27 8.87
C ARG A 141 10.94 -11.39 8.26
N ARG A 142 10.42 -12.03 7.25
CA ARG A 142 11.20 -12.99 6.46
C ARG A 142 12.19 -12.21 5.60
N LEU A 143 13.49 -12.46 5.80
CA LEU A 143 14.55 -11.90 4.97
C LEU A 143 14.63 -12.68 3.65
N GLY A 144 13.52 -12.77 2.94
CA GLY A 144 13.45 -13.42 1.64
C GLY A 144 14.01 -12.52 0.53
N ASN A 145 14.75 -13.13 -0.39
CA ASN A 145 15.17 -12.43 -1.59
C ASN A 145 13.94 -12.21 -2.49
N LEU A 146 13.53 -10.97 -2.67
CA LEU A 146 12.46 -10.59 -3.60
C LEU A 146 12.96 -10.36 -5.02
N GLN A 147 14.03 -11.06 -5.39
CA GLN A 147 14.68 -11.04 -6.69
C GLN A 147 13.70 -11.12 -7.88
N HIS A 148 12.57 -11.80 -7.69
CA HIS A 148 11.56 -11.98 -8.73
C HIS A 148 10.37 -11.02 -8.62
N PHE A 149 10.38 -10.11 -7.64
CA PHE A 149 9.26 -9.20 -7.42
C PHE A 149 8.95 -8.33 -8.65
N GLU A 150 9.99 -7.75 -9.27
CA GLU A 150 9.82 -6.92 -10.46
C GLU A 150 9.24 -7.70 -11.64
N CYS A 151 9.70 -8.94 -11.83
CA CYS A 151 9.15 -9.82 -12.88
C CYS A 151 7.67 -10.11 -12.63
N ILE A 152 7.30 -10.42 -11.39
CA ILE A 152 5.92 -10.69 -10.98
C ILE A 152 5.05 -9.44 -11.14
N ALA A 153 5.53 -8.28 -10.70
CA ALA A 153 4.81 -7.02 -10.84
C ALA A 153 4.63 -6.61 -12.31
N SER A 154 5.68 -6.80 -13.13
CA SER A 154 5.61 -6.55 -14.58
C SER A 154 4.58 -7.44 -15.26
N ALA A 155 4.55 -8.74 -14.93
CA ALA A 155 3.57 -9.68 -15.46
C ALA A 155 2.14 -9.29 -15.10
N LEU A 156 1.93 -8.89 -13.85
CA LEU A 156 0.64 -8.41 -13.34
C LEU A 156 0.15 -7.19 -14.13
N LEU A 157 1.00 -6.18 -14.29
CA LEU A 157 0.66 -4.93 -14.98
C LEU A 157 0.46 -5.13 -16.50
N LYS A 158 1.28 -5.98 -17.12
CA LYS A 158 1.16 -6.34 -18.55
C LYS A 158 0.08 -7.37 -18.84
N ARG A 159 -0.56 -7.92 -17.80
CA ARG A 159 -1.57 -8.99 -17.91
C ARG A 159 -1.06 -10.20 -18.69
N GLN A 160 0.16 -10.62 -18.35
CA GLN A 160 0.81 -11.79 -18.91
C GLN A 160 0.87 -12.94 -17.91
N ARG A 161 0.97 -14.17 -18.42
CA ARG A 161 1.19 -15.35 -17.58
C ARG A 161 2.62 -15.41 -17.09
N LEU A 162 2.80 -16.09 -15.97
CA LEU A 162 4.09 -16.41 -15.39
C LEU A 162 4.25 -17.91 -15.25
N LYS A 163 5.47 -18.38 -15.50
CA LYS A 163 5.95 -19.67 -15.01
C LYS A 163 6.78 -19.41 -13.77
N ILE A 164 6.34 -19.98 -12.64
CA ILE A 164 7.04 -19.84 -11.36
C ILE A 164 7.51 -21.19 -10.85
N ALA A 165 8.73 -21.25 -10.31
CA ALA A 165 9.18 -22.32 -9.44
C ALA A 165 8.98 -21.86 -8.00
N HIS A 166 8.06 -22.50 -7.29
CA HIS A 166 7.64 -22.12 -5.95
C HIS A 166 7.97 -23.21 -4.94
N TYR A 167 8.69 -22.83 -3.88
CA TYR A 167 9.04 -23.72 -2.79
C TYR A 167 7.89 -23.81 -1.77
N ASN A 168 7.32 -25.00 -1.65
CA ASN A 168 6.29 -25.31 -0.66
C ASN A 168 6.94 -25.69 0.68
N ARG A 169 7.02 -24.74 1.60
CA ARG A 169 7.64 -24.95 2.93
C ARG A 169 7.00 -26.07 3.73
N ARG A 170 5.70 -26.34 3.55
CA ARG A 170 5.00 -27.39 4.30
C ARG A 170 5.37 -28.80 3.84
N GLN A 171 5.59 -28.96 2.54
CA GLN A 171 5.92 -30.24 1.90
C GLN A 171 7.43 -30.40 1.68
N ASN A 172 8.20 -29.33 1.90
CA ASN A 172 9.64 -29.26 1.60
C ASN A 172 9.96 -29.61 0.13
N GLU A 173 9.14 -29.13 -0.79
CA GLU A 173 9.24 -29.46 -2.21
C GLU A 173 9.16 -28.21 -3.08
N GLU A 174 9.95 -28.19 -4.16
CA GLU A 174 9.81 -27.22 -5.22
C GLU A 174 8.76 -27.69 -6.23
N THR A 175 7.89 -26.79 -6.63
CA THR A 175 6.85 -27.07 -7.62
C THR A 175 6.82 -25.99 -8.70
N THR A 176 6.88 -26.40 -9.95
CA THR A 176 6.69 -25.48 -11.08
C THR A 176 5.22 -25.30 -11.38
N ARG A 177 4.81 -24.05 -11.58
CA ARG A 177 3.42 -23.67 -11.86
C ARG A 177 3.37 -22.64 -12.99
N GLU A 178 2.38 -22.77 -13.87
CA GLU A 178 1.94 -21.70 -14.73
C GLU A 178 0.79 -20.97 -14.05
N VAL A 179 0.91 -19.66 -13.90
CA VAL A 179 -0.05 -18.84 -13.16
C VAL A 179 -0.41 -17.58 -13.94
N SER A 180 -1.62 -17.10 -13.78
CA SER A 180 -2.08 -15.79 -14.26
C SER A 180 -2.20 -14.85 -13.06
N PRO A 181 -1.28 -13.89 -12.89
CA PRO A 181 -1.31 -12.91 -11.82
C PRO A 181 -2.63 -12.13 -11.77
N GLN A 182 -3.19 -11.95 -10.57
CA GLN A 182 -4.40 -11.17 -10.35
C GLN A 182 -4.16 -9.96 -9.47
N ARG A 183 -3.41 -10.12 -8.37
CA ARG A 183 -3.02 -9.01 -7.48
C ARG A 183 -1.80 -9.39 -6.63
N LEU A 184 -1.07 -8.37 -6.19
CA LEU A 184 -0.06 -8.47 -5.13
C LEU A 184 -0.65 -7.97 -3.83
N VAL A 185 -0.43 -8.71 -2.75
CA VAL A 185 -0.94 -8.40 -1.41
C VAL A 185 0.21 -8.39 -0.42
N TYR A 186 0.35 -7.28 0.32
CA TYR A 186 1.26 -7.22 1.45
C TYR A 186 0.49 -7.60 2.72
N TYR A 187 0.94 -8.66 3.39
CA TYR A 187 0.28 -9.19 4.56
C TYR A 187 1.30 -9.74 5.56
N ARG A 188 1.27 -9.27 6.79
CA ARG A 188 2.17 -9.69 7.88
C ARG A 188 3.63 -9.72 7.46
N ASP A 189 4.13 -8.57 7.04
CA ASP A 189 5.51 -8.36 6.60
C ASP A 189 5.97 -9.24 5.42
N ASN A 190 5.03 -9.80 4.64
CA ASN A 190 5.33 -10.59 3.45
C ASN A 190 4.44 -10.22 2.27
N TRP A 191 5.01 -10.37 1.07
CA TRP A 191 4.28 -10.23 -0.17
C TRP A 191 3.72 -11.58 -0.63
N TYR A 192 2.50 -11.53 -1.11
CA TYR A 192 1.79 -12.67 -1.69
C TYR A 192 1.29 -12.31 -3.09
N LEU A 193 1.42 -13.26 -4.01
CA LEU A 193 0.83 -13.20 -5.33
C LEU A 193 -0.45 -14.03 -5.34
N ASP A 194 -1.59 -13.36 -5.44
CA ASP A 194 -2.84 -14.04 -5.76
C ASP A 194 -2.93 -14.24 -7.26
N ALA A 195 -3.07 -15.48 -7.68
CA ALA A 195 -3.07 -15.85 -9.09
C ALA A 195 -4.01 -17.03 -9.40
N TRP A 196 -4.49 -17.05 -10.63
CA TRP A 196 -5.13 -18.25 -11.17
C TRP A 196 -4.06 -19.30 -11.49
N CYS A 197 -4.13 -20.43 -10.84
CA CYS A 197 -3.21 -21.55 -11.07
C CYS A 197 -3.77 -22.45 -12.18
N HIS A 198 -3.09 -22.52 -13.35
CA HIS A 198 -3.54 -23.30 -14.49
C HIS A 198 -3.53 -24.80 -14.22
N LEU A 199 -2.60 -25.29 -13.38
CA LEU A 199 -2.55 -26.71 -13.00
C LEU A 199 -3.73 -27.13 -12.14
N ARG A 200 -4.10 -26.29 -11.16
CA ARG A 200 -5.19 -26.61 -10.21
C ARG A 200 -6.55 -26.06 -10.64
N ARG A 201 -6.57 -25.16 -11.64
CA ARG A 201 -7.76 -24.48 -12.16
C ARG A 201 -8.54 -23.73 -11.07
N GLU A 202 -7.81 -23.10 -10.17
CA GLU A 202 -8.34 -22.35 -9.02
C GLU A 202 -7.45 -21.13 -8.69
N ILE A 203 -8.00 -20.19 -7.91
CA ILE A 203 -7.26 -19.05 -7.37
C ILE A 203 -6.44 -19.57 -6.18
N ARG A 204 -5.15 -19.18 -6.16
CA ARG A 204 -4.21 -19.50 -5.08
C ARG A 204 -3.33 -18.31 -4.75
N SER A 205 -2.94 -18.21 -3.48
CA SER A 205 -1.95 -17.26 -3.01
C SER A 205 -0.59 -17.93 -2.91
N PHE A 206 0.43 -17.30 -3.50
CA PHE A 206 1.81 -17.75 -3.49
C PHE A 206 2.66 -16.74 -2.73
N ALA A 207 3.39 -17.18 -1.71
CA ALA A 207 4.34 -16.31 -1.02
C ALA A 207 5.47 -15.92 -1.99
N VAL A 208 5.69 -14.63 -2.21
CA VAL A 208 6.67 -14.13 -3.19
C VAL A 208 8.10 -14.47 -2.78
N ASP A 209 8.38 -14.47 -1.47
CA ASP A 209 9.68 -14.86 -0.89
C ASP A 209 9.99 -16.37 -1.05
N ALA A 210 9.00 -17.17 -1.45
CA ALA A 210 9.17 -18.59 -1.77
C ALA A 210 9.27 -18.86 -3.27
N VAL A 211 9.20 -17.84 -4.12
CA VAL A 211 9.44 -17.98 -5.55
C VAL A 211 10.93 -18.00 -5.82
N GLN A 212 11.42 -19.11 -6.35
CA GLN A 212 12.83 -19.33 -6.66
C GLN A 212 13.18 -18.98 -8.10
N ARG A 213 12.20 -19.04 -9.00
CA ARG A 213 12.29 -18.60 -10.41
C ARG A 213 10.95 -18.04 -10.87
N ALA A 214 11.02 -16.99 -11.67
CA ALA A 214 9.85 -16.41 -12.33
C ALA A 214 10.23 -16.00 -13.76
N GLU A 215 9.46 -16.47 -14.72
CA GLU A 215 9.66 -16.20 -16.14
C GLU A 215 8.33 -15.75 -16.76
N LEU A 216 8.37 -14.66 -17.53
CA LEU A 216 7.25 -14.21 -18.32
C LEU A 216 6.97 -15.20 -19.44
N ILE A 217 5.71 -15.54 -19.62
CA ILE A 217 5.25 -16.35 -20.76
C ILE A 217 4.51 -15.42 -21.72
N ASP A 218 4.78 -15.54 -23.02
CA ASP A 218 4.09 -14.74 -24.04
C ASP A 218 2.66 -15.24 -24.29
N HIS A 219 1.87 -15.24 -23.24
CA HIS A 219 0.44 -15.55 -23.25
C HIS A 219 -0.32 -14.57 -22.36
N LYS A 220 -1.51 -14.18 -22.78
CA LYS A 220 -2.40 -13.35 -21.95
C LYS A 220 -2.81 -14.08 -20.67
N ALA A 221 -2.85 -13.35 -19.57
CA ALA A 221 -3.33 -13.87 -18.31
C ALA A 221 -4.82 -14.25 -18.41
N HIS A 222 -5.21 -15.29 -17.68
CA HIS A 222 -6.62 -15.59 -17.41
C HIS A 222 -7.14 -14.60 -16.39
N GLU A 223 -8.07 -13.76 -16.79
CA GLU A 223 -8.66 -12.74 -15.92
C GLU A 223 -9.77 -13.34 -15.05
N VAL A 224 -9.72 -13.02 -13.77
CA VAL A 224 -10.76 -13.35 -12.80
C VAL A 224 -11.45 -12.08 -12.34
N SER A 225 -12.76 -12.05 -12.34
CA SER A 225 -13.50 -10.86 -11.91
C SER A 225 -13.18 -10.51 -10.45
N ARG A 226 -13.13 -9.20 -10.13
CA ARG A 226 -12.88 -8.71 -8.78
C ARG A 226 -13.84 -9.35 -7.77
N GLN A 227 -15.12 -9.44 -8.12
CA GLN A 227 -16.13 -10.04 -7.27
C GLN A 227 -15.82 -11.50 -6.92
N LYS A 228 -15.31 -12.29 -7.88
CA LYS A 228 -14.90 -13.69 -7.65
C LYS A 228 -13.61 -13.75 -6.81
N LEU A 229 -12.66 -12.84 -7.04
CA LEU A 229 -11.44 -12.73 -6.23
C LEU A 229 -11.80 -12.46 -4.77
N ASP A 230 -12.63 -11.45 -4.52
CA ASP A 230 -13.05 -11.05 -3.17
C ASP A 230 -13.90 -12.14 -2.49
N ALA A 231 -14.70 -12.87 -3.26
CA ALA A 231 -15.48 -13.99 -2.73
C ALA A 231 -14.62 -15.19 -2.28
N VAL A 232 -13.49 -15.44 -2.94
CA VAL A 232 -12.60 -16.58 -2.62
C VAL A 232 -11.54 -16.16 -1.60
N LEU A 233 -10.92 -15.00 -1.78
CA LEU A 233 -9.78 -14.56 -0.98
C LEU A 233 -10.18 -13.75 0.26
N GLY A 234 -11.35 -13.09 0.24
CA GLY A 234 -11.90 -12.34 1.36
C GLY A 234 -12.99 -13.11 2.15
N ALA A 235 -13.14 -14.39 1.93
CA ALA A 235 -14.21 -15.18 2.54
C ALA A 235 -13.99 -15.45 4.03
N GLY A 236 -12.75 -15.59 4.46
CA GLY A 236 -12.37 -15.95 5.82
C GLY A 236 -11.11 -15.25 6.30
N TYR A 237 -10.83 -15.44 7.57
CA TYR A 237 -9.68 -14.87 8.26
C TYR A 237 -8.35 -15.33 7.67
N GLY A 238 -7.45 -14.37 7.46
CA GLY A 238 -6.09 -14.61 6.99
C GLY A 238 -5.91 -14.55 5.47
N ILE A 239 -4.72 -14.93 5.01
CA ILE A 239 -4.34 -14.89 3.60
C ILE A 239 -4.72 -16.18 2.85
N PHE A 240 -4.97 -17.27 3.57
CA PHE A 240 -5.29 -18.55 2.95
C PHE A 240 -6.73 -18.61 2.50
N SER A 241 -6.91 -18.79 1.20
CA SER A 241 -8.22 -18.94 0.56
C SER A 241 -8.80 -20.33 0.74
N GLY A 242 -10.12 -20.39 0.72
CA GLY A 242 -10.87 -21.65 0.74
C GLY A 242 -12.33 -21.43 0.34
N SER A 243 -12.99 -22.49 -0.12
CA SER A 243 -14.38 -22.41 -0.56
C SER A 243 -15.40 -22.60 0.57
N GLN A 244 -14.99 -23.23 1.67
CA GLN A 244 -15.87 -23.53 2.80
C GLN A 244 -15.59 -22.58 3.96
N VAL A 245 -16.50 -21.66 4.20
CA VAL A 245 -16.43 -20.73 5.34
C VAL A 245 -17.04 -21.39 6.57
N GLN A 246 -16.26 -21.44 7.65
CA GLN A 246 -16.70 -21.81 8.98
C GLN A 246 -16.67 -20.59 9.89
N TRP A 247 -17.41 -20.62 10.98
CA TRP A 247 -17.42 -19.56 11.98
C TRP A 247 -16.84 -20.06 13.29
N ALA A 248 -15.88 -19.31 13.83
CA ALA A 248 -15.34 -19.54 15.14
C ALA A 248 -15.94 -18.53 16.12
N LEU A 249 -16.31 -19.01 17.32
CA LEU A 249 -16.65 -18.18 18.46
C LEU A 249 -15.51 -18.26 19.47
N LEU A 250 -14.85 -17.13 19.67
CA LEU A 250 -13.75 -16.97 20.62
C LEU A 250 -14.24 -16.15 21.83
N ARG A 251 -13.78 -16.50 23.02
CA ARG A 251 -14.02 -15.76 24.24
C ARG A 251 -12.70 -15.30 24.83
N PHE A 252 -12.50 -14.00 24.92
CA PHE A 252 -11.35 -13.39 25.54
C PHE A 252 -11.65 -13.02 26.98
N SER A 253 -10.68 -13.19 27.87
CA SER A 253 -10.80 -12.75 29.27
C SER A 253 -11.05 -11.24 29.36
N ALA A 254 -11.63 -10.77 30.46
CA ALA A 254 -11.85 -9.33 30.69
C ALA A 254 -10.55 -8.50 30.60
N GLN A 255 -9.41 -9.08 30.95
CA GLN A 255 -8.10 -8.44 30.78
C GLN A 255 -7.73 -8.28 29.30
N GLN A 256 -7.85 -9.34 28.50
CA GLN A 256 -7.54 -9.30 27.07
C GLN A 256 -8.55 -8.48 26.26
N ALA A 257 -9.79 -8.41 26.69
CA ALA A 257 -10.83 -7.61 26.09
C ALA A 257 -10.44 -6.14 25.90
N ARG A 258 -9.64 -5.59 26.83
CA ARG A 258 -9.17 -4.19 26.76
C ARG A 258 -8.33 -3.88 25.52
N TRP A 259 -7.67 -4.88 24.95
CA TRP A 259 -6.83 -4.78 23.76
C TRP A 259 -7.60 -5.23 22.52
N VAL A 260 -8.17 -6.44 22.56
CA VAL A 260 -8.77 -7.08 21.40
C VAL A 260 -10.07 -6.40 20.97
N ALA A 261 -10.81 -5.76 21.87
CA ALA A 261 -12.06 -5.08 21.51
C ALA A 261 -11.89 -3.92 20.51
N SER A 262 -10.69 -3.34 20.43
CA SER A 262 -10.35 -2.31 19.44
C SER A 262 -9.82 -2.87 18.11
N GLU A 263 -9.60 -4.17 18.03
CA GLU A 263 -9.02 -4.81 16.83
C GLU A 263 -10.11 -5.26 15.86
N GLN A 264 -9.88 -5.03 14.58
CA GLN A 264 -10.69 -5.60 13.52
C GLN A 264 -9.97 -6.77 12.87
N TRP A 265 -10.30 -7.98 13.28
CA TRP A 265 -9.71 -9.20 12.73
C TRP A 265 -10.27 -9.56 11.35
N HIS A 266 -11.57 -9.29 11.12
CA HIS A 266 -12.20 -9.51 9.82
C HIS A 266 -13.37 -8.53 9.61
N PRO A 267 -13.60 -8.04 8.37
CA PRO A 267 -14.69 -7.08 8.12
C PRO A 267 -16.10 -7.58 8.48
N LYS A 268 -16.30 -8.91 8.48
CA LYS A 268 -17.59 -9.54 8.81
C LYS A 268 -17.64 -10.08 10.25
N GLN A 269 -16.66 -9.77 11.09
CA GLN A 269 -16.67 -10.20 12.49
C GLN A 269 -17.91 -9.67 13.22
N LYS A 270 -18.39 -10.44 14.19
CA LYS A 270 -19.44 -10.01 15.13
C LYS A 270 -18.86 -10.03 16.53
N THR A 271 -19.19 -9.02 17.31
CA THR A 271 -18.59 -8.84 18.63
C THR A 271 -19.62 -8.49 19.68
N ARG A 272 -19.41 -8.94 20.92
CA ARG A 272 -20.20 -8.54 22.08
C ARG A 272 -19.40 -8.72 23.36
N MET A 273 -19.78 -7.96 24.39
CA MET A 273 -19.32 -8.20 25.77
C MET A 273 -20.35 -9.07 26.49
N ASP A 274 -19.91 -9.93 27.38
CA ASP A 274 -20.80 -10.62 28.31
C ASP A 274 -20.84 -9.88 29.68
N ASP A 275 -21.71 -10.40 30.58
CA ASP A 275 -21.94 -9.78 31.91
C ASP A 275 -20.71 -9.84 32.81
N GLU A 276 -19.71 -10.68 32.51
CA GLU A 276 -18.44 -10.78 33.24
C GLU A 276 -17.33 -9.92 32.61
N GLY A 277 -17.68 -9.08 31.63
CA GLY A 277 -16.72 -8.21 30.92
C GLY A 277 -15.77 -8.97 29.99
N ARG A 278 -16.10 -10.19 29.59
CA ARG A 278 -15.35 -10.96 28.63
C ARG A 278 -15.81 -10.60 27.22
N TYR A 279 -14.88 -10.56 26.28
CA TYR A 279 -15.16 -10.22 24.87
C TYR A 279 -15.39 -11.47 24.03
N LEU A 280 -16.54 -11.52 23.39
CA LEU A 280 -16.92 -12.60 22.48
C LEU A 280 -16.74 -12.10 21.06
N LEU A 281 -15.95 -12.84 20.27
CA LEU A 281 -15.64 -12.58 18.87
C LEU A 281 -16.09 -13.76 18.01
N GLU A 282 -17.08 -13.53 17.14
CA GLU A 282 -17.43 -14.44 16.06
C GLU A 282 -16.66 -14.04 14.80
N ILE A 283 -15.89 -14.96 14.24
CA ILE A 283 -15.03 -14.69 13.08
C ILE A 283 -15.14 -15.79 12.02
N PRO A 284 -15.35 -15.44 10.71
CA PRO A 284 -15.34 -16.41 9.64
C PRO A 284 -13.92 -16.82 9.30
N TYR A 285 -13.67 -18.09 9.05
CA TYR A 285 -12.40 -18.62 8.57
C TYR A 285 -12.61 -19.75 7.57
N THR A 286 -11.64 -19.95 6.68
CA THR A 286 -11.65 -21.02 5.68
C THR A 286 -10.64 -22.10 6.00
N GLN A 287 -9.49 -21.70 6.54
CA GLN A 287 -8.45 -22.61 7.01
C GLN A 287 -8.05 -22.23 8.45
N PRO A 288 -7.89 -23.20 9.34
CA PRO A 288 -7.65 -22.92 10.77
C PRO A 288 -6.23 -22.41 11.07
N THR A 289 -5.27 -22.59 10.16
CA THR A 289 -3.82 -22.41 10.45
C THR A 289 -3.49 -21.04 11.02
N GLU A 290 -3.92 -19.94 10.39
CA GLU A 290 -3.62 -18.59 10.88
C GLU A 290 -4.41 -18.23 12.11
N LEU A 291 -5.69 -18.58 12.12
CA LEU A 291 -6.55 -18.34 13.28
C LEU A 291 -6.02 -19.09 14.52
N LEU A 292 -5.55 -20.32 14.33
CA LEU A 292 -4.90 -21.09 15.39
C LEU A 292 -3.65 -20.40 15.94
N MET A 293 -2.79 -19.87 15.05
CA MET A 293 -1.58 -19.15 15.46
C MET A 293 -1.90 -17.90 16.29
N ASP A 294 -2.93 -17.14 15.88
CA ASP A 294 -3.33 -15.94 16.61
C ASP A 294 -4.02 -16.28 17.93
N ILE A 295 -4.81 -17.34 17.99
CA ILE A 295 -5.36 -17.85 19.25
C ILE A 295 -4.23 -18.21 20.22
N LEU A 296 -3.22 -18.94 19.77
CA LEU A 296 -2.08 -19.34 20.60
C LEU A 296 -1.26 -18.14 21.09
N ARG A 297 -1.16 -17.06 20.30
CA ARG A 297 -0.49 -15.82 20.70
C ARG A 297 -1.10 -15.17 21.95
N HIS A 298 -2.40 -15.36 22.19
CA HIS A 298 -3.08 -14.83 23.38
C HIS A 298 -2.99 -15.77 24.60
N GLY A 299 -2.39 -16.96 24.44
CA GLY A 299 -2.16 -17.90 25.52
C GLY A 299 -3.44 -18.22 26.33
N GLN A 300 -3.37 -18.07 27.64
CA GLN A 300 -4.50 -18.30 28.54
C GLN A 300 -5.63 -17.24 28.46
N GLY A 301 -5.39 -16.16 27.72
CA GLY A 301 -6.32 -15.03 27.64
C GLY A 301 -7.48 -15.27 26.66
N VAL A 302 -7.51 -16.39 25.92
CA VAL A 302 -8.54 -16.70 24.94
C VAL A 302 -8.96 -18.17 25.01
N GLU A 303 -10.24 -18.41 24.78
CA GLU A 303 -10.82 -19.75 24.67
C GLU A 303 -11.65 -19.86 23.40
N VAL A 304 -11.52 -20.98 22.69
CA VAL A 304 -12.40 -21.32 21.56
C VAL A 304 -13.66 -21.98 22.10
N LEU A 305 -14.81 -21.35 21.92
CA LEU A 305 -16.11 -21.90 22.31
C LEU A 305 -16.67 -22.82 21.21
N SER A 306 -16.49 -22.43 19.94
CA SER A 306 -16.90 -23.24 18.79
C SER A 306 -16.04 -22.87 17.55
N PRO A 307 -15.94 -23.76 16.54
CA PRO A 307 -16.41 -25.13 16.52
C PRO A 307 -15.51 -26.09 17.32
N ALA A 308 -16.00 -27.25 17.64
CA ALA A 308 -15.24 -28.28 18.37
C ALA A 308 -13.95 -28.69 17.65
N SER A 309 -13.94 -28.73 16.32
CA SER A 309 -12.76 -29.03 15.52
C SER A 309 -11.59 -28.04 15.77
N LEU A 310 -11.88 -26.75 15.80
CA LEU A 310 -10.88 -25.72 16.10
C LEU A 310 -10.44 -25.78 17.57
N ARG A 311 -11.38 -25.97 18.51
CA ARG A 311 -11.10 -26.14 19.94
C ARG A 311 -10.13 -27.30 20.16
N ASN A 312 -10.41 -28.45 19.57
CA ASN A 312 -9.59 -29.67 19.68
C ASN A 312 -8.17 -29.41 19.06
N ALA A 313 -8.08 -28.70 17.93
CA ALA A 313 -6.81 -28.37 17.32
C ALA A 313 -5.95 -27.47 18.24
N VAL A 314 -6.56 -26.46 18.88
CA VAL A 314 -5.87 -25.62 19.89
C VAL A 314 -5.40 -26.46 21.06
N GLN A 315 -6.28 -27.28 21.62
CA GLN A 315 -5.98 -28.16 22.78
C GLN A 315 -4.82 -29.12 22.46
N GLN A 316 -4.85 -29.76 21.29
CA GLN A 316 -3.80 -30.68 20.88
C GLN A 316 -2.45 -29.97 20.70
N THR A 317 -2.47 -28.76 20.11
CA THR A 317 -1.25 -27.95 19.91
C THR A 317 -0.63 -27.53 21.26
N LEU A 318 -1.47 -27.10 22.21
CA LEU A 318 -1.03 -26.73 23.55
C LEU A 318 -0.47 -27.95 24.31
N ALA A 319 -1.12 -29.11 24.21
CA ALA A 319 -0.66 -30.34 24.82
C ALA A 319 0.70 -30.78 24.26
N ASN A 320 0.87 -30.73 22.95
CA ASN A 320 2.13 -31.05 22.28
C ASN A 320 3.25 -30.05 22.68
N ALA A 321 2.93 -28.76 22.78
CA ALA A 321 3.88 -27.76 23.25
C ALA A 321 4.29 -28.01 24.70
N LEU A 322 3.35 -28.24 25.60
CA LEU A 322 3.62 -28.54 27.01
C LEU A 322 4.51 -29.79 27.16
N ALA A 323 4.26 -30.85 26.37
CA ALA A 323 5.06 -32.06 26.41
C ALA A 323 6.55 -31.82 26.11
N GLN A 324 6.89 -30.86 25.23
CA GLN A 324 8.29 -30.49 24.95
C GLN A 324 8.99 -29.87 26.18
N TYR A 325 8.29 -29.08 26.98
CA TYR A 325 8.85 -28.47 28.18
C TYR A 325 8.89 -29.41 29.38
N THR A 326 8.11 -30.49 29.36
CA THR A 326 8.09 -31.49 30.42
C THR A 326 9.06 -32.66 30.17
N ALA A 327 9.43 -32.92 28.92
CA ALA A 327 10.36 -33.98 28.54
C ALA A 327 11.84 -33.65 28.87
N ASP A 328 12.24 -32.37 28.85
CA ASP A 328 13.63 -31.94 28.99
C ASP A 328 14.15 -31.80 30.42
N ASN A 329 13.39 -32.19 31.45
CA ASN A 329 13.86 -32.14 32.85
C ASN A 329 14.83 -33.27 33.25
N HIS A 330 15.32 -34.06 32.27
CA HIS A 330 16.23 -35.20 32.59
C HIS A 330 17.57 -35.18 31.86
N THR A 331 17.95 -34.12 31.15
CA THR A 331 19.31 -34.02 30.57
C THR A 331 19.79 -32.57 30.66
N ALA A 332 20.30 -32.20 31.81
CA ALA A 332 21.20 -31.06 32.05
C ALA A 332 22.32 -31.51 32.96
#